data_470133beabcad6116f1f10ed53268dcc
#
_entry.id   470133beabcad6116f1f10ed53268dcc
#
_cell.length_a   1.000
_cell.length_b   1.000
_cell.length_c   1.000
_cell.angle_alpha   90.00
_cell.angle_beta   90.00
_cell.angle_gamma   90.00
#
_symmetry.space_group_name_H-M   'P 1'
#
loop_
_entity.id
_entity.type
_entity.pdbx_description
1 polymer ?
#
loop_
_entity_poly.entity_id
_entity_poly.type
_entity_poly.pdbx_seq_one_letter_code
_entity_poly.pdbx_strand_id
1 'polypeptide(L)'
;MLFWGGDASMRYEESAVLELKEQVNADFKKEIIAFANTDGGEIFVGVARDGSITGVENAEAEMERIGNMIRDGIKPDLTAYTAIEKVMEGGKALIHVTVSRGLKRPYHLIDKGLKPSGVFVRHGVSSVPATDEAIRKMIRDSDGTAFDKMRSINQELTFQYAQDFFAKSKVEFDEVHKHTLGLIDGDGYYTNTALLLSDQCGHIIRCAVYEGTGKSKFKMRKEFSGSILKQVDDTYEFLQLNNGLHSTFEGLRRIDSLDYPEEALREALLNAVVHRDYDYSGSIIINIYDDRIEFISLGGLVKGLTLQDIQGGASQPRNMVIANIFYRLDLIESYGTGIQKIMESYASCADQPVFSPAPASFVVTLPNRNHAHTVVFDATQTYEENILNLLQSRDHVTRKEVEQFLGCSAFPATNALNSLIRQGKIVKTGTARGTRYILAD
;
A
#
# COMPACT_ATOMS: atom_id res chain seq x y z
N MET A 1 -1.39 -24.33 -5.86
CA MET A 1 -2.18 -24.99 -4.77
C MET A 1 -2.11 -26.47 -5.02
N LEU A 2 -1.35 -27.21 -4.23
CA LEU A 2 -1.16 -28.67 -4.38
C LEU A 2 -2.32 -29.37 -3.66
N PHE A 3 -3.15 -30.07 -4.38
CA PHE A 3 -4.19 -30.95 -3.82
C PHE A 3 -3.66 -32.39 -3.72
N TRP A 4 -3.61 -32.92 -2.52
CA TRP A 4 -3.38 -34.36 -2.25
C TRP A 4 -4.72 -35.10 -2.21
N GLY A 5 -4.94 -35.98 -3.16
CA GLY A 5 -6.04 -36.97 -3.14
C GLY A 5 -5.49 -38.31 -3.60
N GLY A 6 -5.82 -39.42 -2.92
CA GLY A 6 -5.25 -40.74 -3.11
C GLY A 6 -5.34 -41.25 -4.54
N ASP A 7 -4.28 -41.88 -5.01
CA ASP A 7 -3.99 -42.32 -6.37
C ASP A 7 -3.70 -41.18 -7.35
N ALA A 8 -2.71 -40.37 -6.98
CA ALA A 8 -2.44 -39.06 -7.59
C ALA A 8 -1.24 -39.15 -8.54
N SER A 9 -1.49 -39.31 -9.80
CA SER A 9 -0.68 -38.66 -10.81
C SER A 9 -0.86 -37.14 -10.63
N MET A 10 0.24 -36.38 -10.35
CA MET A 10 0.19 -34.94 -10.37
C MET A 10 -0.37 -34.47 -11.72
N ARG A 11 -1.48 -33.77 -11.74
CA ARG A 11 -2.06 -33.27 -12.98
C ARG A 11 -1.39 -31.94 -13.30
N TYR A 12 -0.47 -31.97 -14.24
CA TYR A 12 0.19 -30.78 -14.74
C TYR A 12 -0.78 -29.97 -15.60
N GLU A 13 -0.93 -28.69 -15.28
CA GLU A 13 -1.75 -27.75 -16.04
C GLU A 13 -1.04 -26.39 -16.13
N GLU A 14 -0.87 -25.89 -17.37
CA GLU A 14 -0.24 -24.61 -17.61
C GLU A 14 -0.98 -23.47 -16.90
N SER A 15 -0.23 -22.54 -16.32
CA SER A 15 -0.76 -21.39 -15.60
C SER A 15 0.13 -20.15 -15.77
N ALA A 16 -0.21 -19.07 -15.11
CA ALA A 16 0.63 -17.88 -15.11
C ALA A 16 2.03 -18.12 -14.52
N VAL A 17 2.18 -19.13 -13.66
CA VAL A 17 3.42 -19.50 -12.97
C VAL A 17 3.92 -20.90 -13.27
N LEU A 18 3.28 -21.64 -14.18
CA LEU A 18 3.70 -22.98 -14.57
C LEU A 18 3.65 -23.14 -16.09
N GLU A 19 4.73 -23.65 -16.67
CA GLU A 19 4.89 -23.94 -18.10
C GLU A 19 5.28 -25.40 -18.32
N LEU A 20 4.73 -26.03 -19.36
CA LEU A 20 5.00 -27.40 -19.73
C LEU A 20 5.71 -27.47 -21.08
N LYS A 21 6.76 -28.27 -21.16
CA LYS A 21 7.52 -28.50 -22.40
C LYS A 21 7.86 -29.96 -22.55
N GLU A 22 7.58 -30.55 -23.73
CA GLU A 22 8.02 -31.87 -24.03
C GLU A 22 9.54 -32.00 -24.20
N GLN A 23 10.14 -30.97 -24.80
CA GLN A 23 11.56 -30.87 -25.09
C GLN A 23 12.09 -29.47 -24.98
N VAL A 24 13.40 -29.30 -24.71
CA VAL A 24 14.09 -28.01 -24.74
C VAL A 24 14.29 -27.59 -26.19
N ASN A 25 13.77 -26.43 -26.55
CA ASN A 25 13.91 -25.84 -27.89
C ASN A 25 14.54 -24.44 -27.82
N ALA A 26 14.73 -23.80 -28.96
CA ALA A 26 15.32 -22.45 -29.03
C ALA A 26 14.49 -21.36 -28.29
N ASP A 27 13.19 -21.57 -28.17
CA ASP A 27 12.27 -20.63 -27.52
C ASP A 27 12.25 -20.81 -25.98
N PHE A 28 12.88 -21.85 -25.46
CA PHE A 28 12.95 -22.12 -24.02
C PHE A 28 13.47 -20.94 -23.21
N LYS A 29 14.46 -20.20 -23.75
CA LYS A 29 14.99 -18.97 -23.13
C LYS A 29 13.92 -17.89 -22.93
N LYS A 30 12.92 -17.80 -23.83
CA LYS A 30 11.84 -16.82 -23.74
C LYS A 30 10.96 -17.03 -22.52
N GLU A 31 10.68 -18.29 -22.19
CA GLU A 31 9.89 -18.67 -21.00
C GLU A 31 10.64 -18.27 -19.71
N ILE A 32 11.93 -18.62 -19.64
CA ILE A 32 12.78 -18.27 -18.49
C ILE A 32 12.83 -16.75 -18.31
N ILE A 33 13.05 -16.00 -19.39
CA ILE A 33 13.07 -14.53 -19.37
C ILE A 33 11.72 -13.98 -18.90
N ALA A 34 10.61 -14.54 -19.41
CA ALA A 34 9.28 -14.07 -19.06
C ALA A 34 8.97 -14.26 -17.57
N PHE A 35 9.32 -15.42 -16.99
CA PHE A 35 9.19 -15.68 -15.56
C PHE A 35 10.09 -14.73 -14.74
N ALA A 36 11.35 -14.58 -15.11
CA ALA A 36 12.28 -13.70 -14.40
C ALA A 36 11.85 -12.22 -14.42
N ASN A 37 11.20 -11.79 -15.49
CA ASN A 37 10.68 -10.42 -15.64
C ASN A 37 9.32 -10.18 -14.95
N THR A 38 8.61 -11.24 -14.54
CA THR A 38 7.33 -11.15 -13.85
C THR A 38 7.44 -11.64 -12.40
N ASP A 39 6.65 -12.56 -11.98
CA ASP A 39 6.56 -12.99 -10.58
C ASP A 39 7.32 -14.30 -10.30
N GLY A 40 8.12 -14.78 -11.27
CA GLY A 40 8.74 -16.09 -11.22
C GLY A 40 7.81 -17.18 -11.71
N GLY A 41 8.27 -18.43 -11.66
CA GLY A 41 7.48 -19.59 -12.05
C GLY A 41 8.33 -20.84 -12.21
N GLU A 42 7.70 -21.89 -12.70
CA GLU A 42 8.24 -23.23 -12.84
C GLU A 42 8.06 -23.74 -14.27
N ILE A 43 9.04 -24.49 -14.77
CA ILE A 43 8.96 -25.15 -16.08
C ILE A 43 9.25 -26.62 -15.88
N PHE A 44 8.36 -27.50 -16.34
CA PHE A 44 8.60 -28.93 -16.39
C PHE A 44 8.90 -29.35 -17.82
N VAL A 45 10.09 -29.97 -18.03
CA VAL A 45 10.49 -30.56 -19.30
C VAL A 45 10.31 -32.07 -19.24
N GLY A 46 9.77 -32.65 -20.30
CA GLY A 46 9.33 -34.04 -20.37
C GLY A 46 7.84 -34.21 -20.07
N VAL A 47 7.07 -33.13 -20.12
CA VAL A 47 5.61 -33.12 -19.94
C VAL A 47 4.97 -32.47 -21.17
N ALA A 48 4.02 -33.15 -21.77
CA ALA A 48 3.23 -32.62 -22.88
C ALA A 48 2.21 -31.59 -22.39
N ARG A 49 1.69 -30.80 -23.30
CA ARG A 49 0.75 -29.71 -22.99
C ARG A 49 -0.58 -30.20 -22.37
N ASP A 50 -0.96 -31.44 -22.62
CA ASP A 50 -2.14 -32.09 -22.01
C ASP A 50 -1.88 -32.61 -20.60
N GLY A 51 -0.66 -32.42 -20.07
CA GLY A 51 -0.21 -32.88 -18.77
C GLY A 51 0.32 -34.33 -18.77
N SER A 52 0.37 -35.01 -19.92
CA SER A 52 0.91 -36.37 -20.01
C SER A 52 2.44 -36.38 -19.92
N ILE A 53 2.99 -37.33 -19.15
CA ILE A 53 4.43 -37.46 -18.93
C ILE A 53 5.08 -38.15 -20.11
N THR A 54 5.91 -37.45 -20.88
CA THR A 54 6.70 -37.98 -21.97
C THR A 54 8.06 -38.47 -21.51
N GLY A 55 8.67 -37.76 -20.55
CA GLY A 55 9.99 -38.03 -20.01
C GLY A 55 11.12 -37.43 -20.87
N VAL A 56 12.32 -37.38 -20.30
CA VAL A 56 13.56 -36.93 -20.96
C VAL A 56 14.56 -38.07 -20.96
N GLU A 57 15.08 -38.45 -22.13
CA GLU A 57 15.99 -39.59 -22.28
C GLU A 57 17.34 -39.38 -21.57
N ASN A 58 17.94 -38.23 -21.74
CA ASN A 58 19.21 -37.86 -21.09
C ASN A 58 19.06 -36.57 -20.29
N ALA A 59 18.50 -36.70 -19.10
CA ALA A 59 18.18 -35.55 -18.26
C ALA A 59 19.44 -34.74 -17.85
N GLU A 60 20.57 -35.38 -17.58
CA GLU A 60 21.83 -34.73 -17.20
C GLU A 60 22.36 -33.83 -18.31
N ALA A 61 22.41 -34.32 -19.55
CA ALA A 61 22.86 -33.52 -20.71
C ALA A 61 21.89 -32.37 -21.01
N GLU A 62 20.58 -32.56 -20.87
CA GLU A 62 19.61 -31.49 -21.08
C GLU A 62 19.66 -30.45 -19.93
N MET A 63 19.90 -30.83 -18.70
CA MET A 63 20.12 -29.89 -17.58
C MET A 63 21.35 -29.02 -17.82
N GLU A 64 22.46 -29.62 -18.28
CA GLU A 64 23.67 -28.89 -18.66
C GLU A 64 23.38 -27.92 -19.81
N ARG A 65 22.65 -28.37 -20.82
CA ARG A 65 22.24 -27.55 -21.96
C ARG A 65 21.39 -26.35 -21.52
N ILE A 66 20.41 -26.55 -20.63
CA ILE A 66 19.59 -25.48 -20.06
C ILE A 66 20.47 -24.49 -19.30
N GLY A 67 21.37 -24.98 -18.45
CA GLY A 67 22.32 -24.14 -17.70
C GLY A 67 23.17 -23.26 -18.63
N ASN A 68 23.69 -23.85 -19.73
CA ASN A 68 24.45 -23.10 -20.73
C ASN A 68 23.59 -22.08 -21.47
N MET A 69 22.34 -22.44 -21.85
CA MET A 69 21.40 -21.50 -22.46
C MET A 69 21.07 -20.29 -21.58
N ILE A 70 20.97 -20.50 -20.27
CA ILE A 70 20.74 -19.40 -19.30
C ILE A 70 21.97 -18.51 -19.22
N ARG A 71 23.14 -19.10 -18.94
CA ARG A 71 24.39 -18.37 -18.75
C ARG A 71 24.84 -17.60 -19.99
N ASP A 72 24.78 -18.23 -21.17
CA ASP A 72 25.36 -17.71 -22.39
C ASP A 72 24.33 -17.01 -23.28
N GLY A 73 23.04 -17.16 -23.02
CA GLY A 73 21.96 -16.64 -23.85
C GLY A 73 21.11 -15.54 -23.24
N ILE A 74 21.24 -15.28 -21.93
CA ILE A 74 20.41 -14.31 -21.19
C ILE A 74 21.29 -13.27 -20.50
N LYS A 75 20.88 -12.01 -20.54
CA LYS A 75 21.49 -10.89 -19.80
C LYS A 75 20.39 -10.07 -19.11
N PRO A 76 20.68 -9.44 -17.95
CA PRO A 76 21.83 -9.69 -17.05
C PRO A 76 21.93 -11.16 -16.62
N ASP A 77 23.00 -11.52 -15.90
CA ASP A 77 23.18 -12.89 -15.39
C ASP A 77 21.97 -13.31 -14.52
N LEU A 78 21.36 -14.43 -14.89
CA LEU A 78 20.16 -14.98 -14.26
C LEU A 78 20.45 -16.24 -13.44
N THR A 79 21.67 -16.72 -13.41
CA THR A 79 22.06 -18.01 -12.82
C THR A 79 21.62 -18.14 -11.35
N ALA A 80 21.82 -17.09 -10.55
CA ALA A 80 21.45 -17.07 -9.13
C ALA A 80 19.92 -17.10 -8.88
N TYR A 81 19.09 -16.88 -9.89
CA TYR A 81 17.63 -16.84 -9.81
C TYR A 81 16.97 -18.07 -10.43
N THR A 82 17.77 -19.09 -10.81
CA THR A 82 17.29 -20.32 -11.42
C THR A 82 17.83 -21.53 -10.67
N ALA A 83 16.96 -22.52 -10.49
CA ALA A 83 17.34 -23.86 -10.03
C ALA A 83 16.90 -24.88 -11.08
N ILE A 84 17.72 -25.90 -11.35
CA ILE A 84 17.47 -26.95 -12.32
C ILE A 84 17.64 -28.28 -11.61
N GLU A 85 16.58 -29.07 -11.55
CA GLU A 85 16.56 -30.34 -10.80
C GLU A 85 15.99 -31.45 -11.64
N LYS A 86 16.49 -32.67 -11.44
CA LYS A 86 15.94 -33.90 -12.01
C LYS A 86 14.88 -34.45 -11.06
N VAL A 87 13.69 -34.70 -11.57
CA VAL A 87 12.58 -35.30 -10.83
C VAL A 87 12.18 -36.62 -11.49
N MET A 88 11.88 -37.63 -10.70
CA MET A 88 11.38 -38.94 -11.21
C MET A 88 9.87 -39.05 -10.96
N GLU A 89 9.09 -39.22 -12.02
CA GLU A 89 7.65 -39.39 -11.94
C GLU A 89 7.16 -40.41 -12.94
N GLY A 90 6.34 -41.36 -12.47
CA GLY A 90 5.85 -42.46 -13.30
C GLY A 90 6.95 -43.33 -13.92
N GLY A 91 8.14 -43.44 -13.28
CA GLY A 91 9.31 -44.15 -13.80
C GLY A 91 10.08 -43.42 -14.91
N LYS A 92 9.69 -42.20 -15.26
CA LYS A 92 10.37 -41.34 -16.24
C LYS A 92 11.09 -40.19 -15.58
N ALA A 93 12.20 -39.77 -16.17
CA ALA A 93 12.92 -38.57 -15.71
C ALA A 93 12.29 -37.31 -16.31
N LEU A 94 12.05 -36.32 -15.48
CA LEU A 94 11.65 -34.96 -15.84
C LEU A 94 12.73 -33.95 -15.39
N ILE A 95 12.75 -32.80 -16.02
CA ILE A 95 13.57 -31.68 -15.53
C ILE A 95 12.63 -30.60 -15.01
N HIS A 96 12.82 -30.22 -13.77
CA HIS A 96 12.12 -29.13 -13.13
C HIS A 96 13.05 -27.91 -13.07
N VAL A 97 12.63 -26.83 -13.70
CA VAL A 97 13.34 -25.54 -13.69
C VAL A 97 12.51 -24.53 -12.92
N THR A 98 13.03 -24.10 -11.78
CA THR A 98 12.43 -23.00 -11.00
C THR A 98 13.11 -21.70 -11.40
N VAL A 99 12.31 -20.69 -11.70
CA VAL A 99 12.78 -19.34 -12.04
C VAL A 99 12.20 -18.36 -11.04
N SER A 100 13.05 -17.75 -10.22
CA SER A 100 12.64 -16.69 -9.32
C SER A 100 12.57 -15.35 -10.06
N ARG A 101 11.73 -14.44 -9.56
CA ARG A 101 11.70 -13.07 -10.05
C ARG A 101 13.06 -12.42 -9.91
N GLY A 102 13.63 -11.95 -11.01
CA GLY A 102 14.94 -11.34 -11.01
C GLY A 102 14.95 -9.91 -10.48
N LEU A 103 16.04 -9.49 -9.85
CA LEU A 103 16.21 -8.15 -9.29
C LEU A 103 16.73 -7.12 -10.32
N LYS A 104 17.49 -7.54 -11.34
CA LYS A 104 18.08 -6.67 -12.37
C LYS A 104 17.29 -6.71 -13.68
N ARG A 105 15.98 -6.50 -13.59
CA ARG A 105 15.09 -6.50 -14.78
C ARG A 105 15.27 -5.23 -15.62
N PRO A 106 15.06 -5.32 -16.96
CA PRO A 106 14.58 -6.48 -17.71
C PRO A 106 15.68 -7.44 -18.12
N TYR A 107 15.44 -8.74 -17.93
CA TYR A 107 16.23 -9.79 -18.54
C TYR A 107 15.87 -9.92 -20.00
N HIS A 108 16.87 -10.21 -20.86
CA HIS A 108 16.68 -10.23 -22.28
C HIS A 108 17.61 -11.23 -22.98
N LEU A 109 17.23 -11.62 -24.20
CA LEU A 109 18.10 -12.38 -25.09
C LEU A 109 19.31 -11.53 -25.51
N ILE A 110 20.53 -12.09 -25.38
CA ILE A 110 21.78 -11.38 -25.72
C ILE A 110 21.79 -10.89 -27.17
N ASP A 111 21.39 -11.76 -28.09
CA ASP A 111 21.38 -11.49 -29.53
C ASP A 111 20.34 -10.46 -29.98
N LYS A 112 19.32 -10.19 -29.16
CA LYS A 112 18.25 -9.25 -29.46
C LYS A 112 18.33 -7.94 -28.66
N GLY A 113 18.95 -7.93 -27.48
CA GLY A 113 19.12 -6.76 -26.63
C GLY A 113 17.82 -6.27 -25.98
N LEU A 114 17.89 -5.06 -25.37
CA LEU A 114 16.80 -4.42 -24.61
C LEU A 114 15.74 -3.81 -25.52
N LYS A 115 15.02 -4.63 -26.26
CA LYS A 115 13.90 -4.22 -27.14
C LYS A 115 12.81 -5.31 -27.13
N PRO A 116 11.59 -5.02 -27.63
CA PRO A 116 10.47 -5.96 -27.60
C PRO A 116 10.80 -7.37 -28.13
N SER A 117 11.68 -7.47 -29.14
CA SER A 117 12.08 -8.77 -29.70
C SER A 117 13.00 -9.59 -28.78
N GLY A 118 13.58 -8.98 -27.75
CA GLY A 118 14.51 -9.62 -26.80
C GLY A 118 13.97 -9.77 -25.38
N VAL A 119 12.98 -8.97 -24.99
CA VAL A 119 12.39 -8.95 -23.65
C VAL A 119 11.01 -9.58 -23.65
N PHE A 120 10.77 -10.54 -22.75
CA PHE A 120 9.50 -11.26 -22.66
C PHE A 120 8.93 -11.13 -21.24
N VAL A 121 7.61 -11.15 -21.13
CA VAL A 121 6.84 -11.13 -19.87
C VAL A 121 5.72 -12.16 -19.91
N ARG A 122 5.27 -12.64 -18.76
CA ARG A 122 4.11 -13.53 -18.68
C ARG A 122 2.82 -12.73 -18.79
N HIS A 123 1.91 -13.22 -19.63
CA HIS A 123 0.55 -12.72 -19.74
C HIS A 123 -0.40 -13.92 -19.75
N GLY A 124 -0.99 -14.22 -18.59
CA GLY A 124 -1.68 -15.48 -18.37
C GLY A 124 -0.74 -16.65 -18.57
N VAL A 125 -1.13 -17.62 -19.39
CA VAL A 125 -0.35 -18.81 -19.70
C VAL A 125 0.69 -18.64 -20.82
N SER A 126 0.86 -17.42 -21.35
CA SER A 126 1.74 -17.19 -22.51
C SER A 126 2.89 -16.23 -22.16
N SER A 127 4.05 -16.51 -22.75
CA SER A 127 5.17 -15.56 -22.76
C SER A 127 5.08 -14.67 -24.02
N VAL A 128 4.93 -13.38 -23.78
CA VAL A 128 4.75 -12.38 -24.85
C VAL A 128 5.88 -11.35 -24.86
N PRO A 129 6.22 -10.74 -26.01
CA PRO A 129 7.15 -9.63 -26.04
C PRO A 129 6.67 -8.47 -25.16
N ALA A 130 7.57 -7.89 -24.38
CA ALA A 130 7.29 -6.70 -23.59
C ALA A 130 7.18 -5.47 -24.51
N THR A 131 6.30 -4.53 -24.16
CA THR A 131 6.23 -3.24 -24.84
C THR A 131 7.43 -2.35 -24.46
N ASP A 132 7.77 -1.36 -25.30
CA ASP A 132 8.81 -0.39 -24.96
C ASP A 132 8.56 0.33 -23.64
N GLU A 133 7.29 0.60 -23.32
CA GLU A 133 6.90 1.21 -22.04
C GLU A 133 7.15 0.28 -20.87
N ALA A 134 6.82 -1.01 -21.00
CA ALA A 134 7.09 -2.02 -19.97
C ALA A 134 8.60 -2.20 -19.74
N ILE A 135 9.40 -2.19 -20.82
CA ILE A 135 10.86 -2.24 -20.75
C ILE A 135 11.41 -1.03 -19.97
N ARG A 136 11.00 0.18 -20.33
CA ARG A 136 11.40 1.42 -19.64
C ARG A 136 11.03 1.37 -18.16
N LYS A 137 9.82 0.88 -17.85
CA LYS A 137 9.37 0.70 -16.46
C LYS A 137 10.26 -0.28 -15.70
N MET A 138 10.57 -1.46 -16.28
CA MET A 138 11.44 -2.45 -15.67
C MET A 138 12.86 -1.90 -15.43
N ILE A 139 13.42 -1.13 -16.36
CA ILE A 139 14.72 -0.45 -16.21
C ILE A 139 14.66 0.51 -15.01
N ARG A 140 13.66 1.37 -14.94
CA ARG A 140 13.49 2.28 -13.81
C ARG A 140 13.38 1.55 -12.46
N ASP A 141 12.59 0.47 -12.44
CA ASP A 141 12.38 -0.34 -11.23
C ASP A 141 13.66 -1.05 -10.75
N SER A 142 14.59 -1.36 -11.66
CA SER A 142 15.79 -2.14 -11.37
C SER A 142 17.03 -1.30 -11.08
N ASP A 143 17.23 -0.26 -11.84
CA ASP A 143 18.44 0.57 -11.76
C ASP A 143 18.36 1.57 -10.61
N GLY A 144 17.22 1.61 -9.90
CA GLY A 144 17.03 2.52 -8.78
C GLY A 144 17.05 3.99 -9.22
N THR A 145 16.83 4.27 -10.49
CA THR A 145 16.56 5.62 -11.00
C THR A 145 15.16 6.02 -10.54
N ALA A 146 15.10 6.48 -9.31
CA ALA A 146 13.88 7.04 -8.76
C ALA A 146 13.50 8.27 -9.59
N PHE A 147 12.21 8.45 -9.83
CA PHE A 147 11.65 9.60 -10.55
C PHE A 147 12.28 10.93 -10.14
N ASP A 148 12.51 11.11 -8.84
CA ASP A 148 13.04 12.32 -8.24
C ASP A 148 14.46 12.70 -8.70
N LYS A 149 15.29 11.72 -9.14
CA LYS A 149 16.65 11.96 -9.63
C LYS A 149 16.74 12.20 -11.14
N MET A 150 15.71 11.86 -11.88
CA MET A 150 15.71 12.01 -13.34
C MET A 150 15.68 13.50 -13.73
N ARG A 151 16.30 13.81 -14.87
CA ARG A 151 16.24 15.16 -15.47
C ARG A 151 14.79 15.54 -15.76
N SER A 152 14.40 16.73 -15.34
CA SER A 152 13.10 17.31 -15.68
C SER A 152 13.05 17.70 -17.16
N ILE A 153 11.91 17.47 -17.79
CA ILE A 153 11.67 17.98 -19.16
C ILE A 153 11.54 19.51 -19.13
N ASN A 154 10.93 20.06 -18.06
CA ASN A 154 10.82 21.49 -17.90
C ASN A 154 12.07 22.03 -17.20
N GLN A 155 12.80 22.94 -17.89
CA GLN A 155 13.99 23.58 -17.38
C GLN A 155 13.76 25.07 -17.02
N GLU A 156 12.56 25.58 -17.27
CA GLU A 156 12.16 26.95 -16.91
C GLU A 156 11.38 26.91 -15.57
N LEU A 157 12.09 26.75 -14.47
CA LEU A 157 11.52 26.60 -13.13
C LEU A 157 11.74 27.85 -12.28
N THR A 158 10.70 28.22 -11.52
CA THR A 158 10.75 29.24 -10.48
C THR A 158 10.46 28.61 -9.11
N PHE A 159 10.99 29.19 -8.04
CA PHE A 159 10.97 28.59 -6.70
C PHE A 159 10.54 29.60 -5.63
N GLN A 160 9.59 30.48 -5.94
CA GLN A 160 9.22 31.54 -5.01
C GLN A 160 8.78 30.98 -3.67
N TYR A 161 7.84 30.03 -3.68
CA TYR A 161 7.36 29.43 -2.44
C TYR A 161 8.45 28.64 -1.71
N ALA A 162 9.25 27.86 -2.45
CA ALA A 162 10.34 27.10 -1.85
C ALA A 162 11.39 28.02 -1.20
N GLN A 163 11.78 29.12 -1.85
CA GLN A 163 12.71 30.10 -1.27
C GLN A 163 12.21 30.63 0.08
N ASP A 164 10.95 31.07 0.14
CA ASP A 164 10.34 31.59 1.35
C ASP A 164 10.26 30.50 2.45
N PHE A 165 9.95 29.28 2.08
CA PHE A 165 9.86 28.15 3.01
C PHE A 165 11.23 27.78 3.59
N PHE A 166 12.25 27.66 2.76
CA PHE A 166 13.63 27.38 3.18
C PHE A 166 14.18 28.50 4.09
N ALA A 167 13.89 29.76 3.74
CA ALA A 167 14.28 30.91 4.58
C ALA A 167 13.64 30.88 5.97
N LYS A 168 12.34 30.55 6.07
CA LYS A 168 11.63 30.36 7.35
C LYS A 168 12.25 29.21 8.18
N SER A 169 12.66 28.14 7.52
CA SER A 169 13.33 26.98 8.16
C SER A 169 14.82 27.24 8.44
N LYS A 170 15.36 28.43 8.12
CA LYS A 170 16.79 28.79 8.26
C LYS A 170 17.74 27.84 7.50
N VAL A 171 17.29 27.30 6.38
CA VAL A 171 18.08 26.48 5.47
C VAL A 171 18.38 27.28 4.21
N GLU A 172 19.64 27.30 3.79
CA GLU A 172 20.06 28.03 2.60
C GLU A 172 19.55 27.37 1.31
N PHE A 173 19.16 28.20 0.32
CA PHE A 173 18.55 27.75 -0.94
C PHE A 173 19.11 28.54 -2.16
N ASP A 174 20.41 28.76 -2.20
CA ASP A 174 21.10 29.36 -3.34
C ASP A 174 21.48 28.31 -4.42
N GLU A 175 22.16 28.71 -5.48
CA GLU A 175 22.52 27.81 -6.57
C GLU A 175 23.44 26.66 -6.11
N VAL A 176 24.37 26.91 -5.17
CA VAL A 176 25.24 25.87 -4.62
C VAL A 176 24.43 24.83 -3.85
N HIS A 177 23.47 25.31 -3.05
CA HIS A 177 22.60 24.42 -2.26
C HIS A 177 21.62 23.65 -3.13
N LYS A 178 21.15 24.20 -4.25
CA LYS A 178 20.34 23.43 -5.23
C LYS A 178 21.07 22.21 -5.77
N HIS A 179 22.37 22.29 -6.04
CA HIS A 179 23.19 21.13 -6.42
C HIS A 179 23.29 20.11 -5.29
N THR A 180 23.59 20.54 -4.07
CA THR A 180 23.74 19.62 -2.91
C THR A 180 22.42 19.01 -2.47
N LEU A 181 21.30 19.68 -2.74
CA LEU A 181 19.96 19.17 -2.51
C LEU A 181 19.46 18.23 -3.62
N GLY A 182 20.23 18.07 -4.71
CA GLY A 182 19.86 17.23 -5.84
C GLY A 182 18.77 17.82 -6.76
N LEU A 183 18.57 19.15 -6.71
CA LEU A 183 17.67 19.87 -7.63
C LEU A 183 18.32 20.07 -8.99
N ILE A 184 19.65 20.19 -9.01
CA ILE A 184 20.44 20.34 -10.24
C ILE A 184 21.39 19.16 -10.32
N ASP A 185 21.43 18.48 -11.48
CA ASP A 185 22.31 17.36 -11.74
C ASP A 185 23.76 17.79 -12.04
N GLY A 186 24.67 16.81 -12.27
CA GLY A 186 26.07 17.06 -12.58
C GLY A 186 26.30 17.78 -13.90
N ASP A 187 25.33 17.81 -14.80
CA ASP A 187 25.36 18.47 -16.10
C ASP A 187 24.73 19.87 -16.07
N GLY A 188 24.21 20.30 -14.91
CA GLY A 188 23.62 21.61 -14.71
C GLY A 188 22.12 21.70 -15.07
N TYR A 189 21.42 20.56 -15.23
CA TYR A 189 19.99 20.52 -15.50
C TYR A 189 19.17 20.28 -14.25
N TYR A 190 17.99 20.91 -14.20
CA TYR A 190 17.01 20.65 -13.16
C TYR A 190 16.51 19.20 -13.20
N THR A 191 16.41 18.58 -12.04
CA THR A 191 15.84 17.24 -11.84
C THR A 191 14.32 17.31 -11.63
N ASN A 192 13.64 16.17 -11.61
CA ASN A 192 12.23 16.12 -11.25
C ASN A 192 11.99 16.51 -9.78
N THR A 193 12.98 16.38 -8.88
CA THR A 193 12.89 16.97 -7.55
C THR A 193 12.74 18.50 -7.63
N ALA A 194 13.53 19.15 -8.50
CA ALA A 194 13.39 20.59 -8.73
C ALA A 194 11.98 20.92 -9.26
N LEU A 195 11.47 20.16 -10.22
CA LEU A 195 10.10 20.36 -10.73
C LEU A 195 9.05 20.24 -9.63
N LEU A 196 9.17 19.24 -8.73
CA LEU A 196 8.23 19.05 -7.61
C LEU A 196 8.27 20.19 -6.59
N LEU A 197 9.45 20.80 -6.35
CA LEU A 197 9.60 21.94 -5.46
C LEU A 197 9.28 23.28 -6.12
N SER A 198 9.20 23.32 -7.45
CA SER A 198 8.94 24.56 -8.20
C SER A 198 7.48 25.01 -8.14
N ASP A 199 7.26 26.27 -8.52
CA ASP A 199 5.92 26.83 -8.69
C ASP A 199 5.18 26.20 -9.88
N GLN A 200 5.90 25.54 -10.80
CA GLN A 200 5.40 24.84 -11.99
C GLN A 200 5.07 23.35 -11.75
N CYS A 201 5.09 22.88 -10.50
CA CYS A 201 4.75 21.50 -10.20
C CYS A 201 3.34 21.14 -10.69
N GLY A 202 3.24 20.18 -11.62
CA GLY A 202 1.96 19.74 -12.20
C GLY A 202 1.22 18.68 -11.36
N HIS A 203 1.86 18.11 -10.33
CA HIS A 203 1.20 17.20 -9.41
C HIS A 203 0.41 18.00 -8.38
N ILE A 204 -0.76 17.47 -7.99
CA ILE A 204 -1.69 18.16 -7.09
C ILE A 204 -2.17 17.23 -5.98
N ILE A 205 -2.63 17.83 -4.87
CA ILE A 205 -3.37 17.16 -3.81
C ILE A 205 -4.84 17.58 -3.91
N ARG A 206 -5.75 16.63 -3.83
CA ARG A 206 -7.20 16.85 -3.84
C ARG A 206 -7.81 16.45 -2.52
N CYS A 207 -8.53 17.36 -1.90
CA CYS A 207 -9.28 17.10 -0.69
C CYS A 207 -10.79 17.18 -0.96
N ALA A 208 -11.53 16.22 -0.41
CA ALA A 208 -12.97 16.17 -0.47
C ALA A 208 -13.55 15.92 0.93
N VAL A 209 -14.49 16.77 1.36
CA VAL A 209 -15.27 16.57 2.58
C VAL A 209 -16.65 16.08 2.19
N TYR A 210 -17.05 14.96 2.74
CA TYR A 210 -18.35 14.31 2.47
C TYR A 210 -19.32 14.50 3.64
N GLU A 211 -20.59 14.38 3.36
CA GLU A 211 -21.65 14.23 4.36
C GLU A 211 -21.93 12.75 4.59
N GLY A 212 -21.84 12.29 5.84
CA GLY A 212 -21.98 10.87 6.19
C GLY A 212 -20.72 10.07 5.96
N THR A 213 -20.86 8.76 5.87
CA THR A 213 -19.76 7.79 5.77
C THR A 213 -19.47 7.33 4.34
N GLY A 214 -20.20 7.84 3.35
CA GLY A 214 -20.09 7.46 1.93
C GLY A 214 -19.74 8.65 1.02
N LYS A 215 -19.43 8.33 -0.26
CA LYS A 215 -19.00 9.32 -1.29
C LYS A 215 -20.16 9.99 -2.02
N SER A 216 -21.41 9.84 -1.57
CA SER A 216 -22.60 10.28 -2.32
C SER A 216 -22.82 11.80 -2.32
N LYS A 217 -22.47 12.48 -1.23
CA LYS A 217 -22.69 13.92 -1.07
C LYS A 217 -21.44 14.64 -0.66
N PHE A 218 -21.04 15.64 -1.44
CA PHE A 218 -19.93 16.53 -1.10
C PHE A 218 -20.41 17.72 -0.27
N LYS A 219 -19.71 18.01 0.83
CA LYS A 219 -19.80 19.29 1.56
C LYS A 219 -18.83 20.31 0.96
N MET A 220 -17.60 19.86 0.64
CA MET A 220 -16.54 20.72 0.12
C MET A 220 -15.55 19.93 -0.73
N ARG A 221 -14.95 20.60 -1.72
CA ARG A 221 -13.83 20.08 -2.51
C ARG A 221 -12.79 21.17 -2.68
N LYS A 222 -11.51 20.82 -2.56
CA LYS A 222 -10.40 21.75 -2.75
C LYS A 222 -9.24 21.04 -3.45
N GLU A 223 -8.55 21.76 -4.33
CA GLU A 223 -7.33 21.30 -4.99
C GLU A 223 -6.18 22.20 -4.58
N PHE A 224 -5.04 21.60 -4.31
CA PHE A 224 -3.81 22.29 -3.94
C PHE A 224 -2.77 22.02 -5.02
N SER A 225 -2.14 23.08 -5.54
CA SER A 225 -1.21 23.06 -6.68
C SER A 225 0.01 23.97 -6.42
N GLY A 226 0.97 23.92 -7.35
CA GLY A 226 2.26 24.59 -7.21
C GLY A 226 3.25 23.71 -6.44
N SER A 227 4.30 24.30 -5.86
CA SER A 227 5.31 23.57 -5.09
C SER A 227 4.71 22.54 -4.12
N ILE A 228 5.29 21.33 -4.04
CA ILE A 228 4.82 20.32 -3.07
C ILE A 228 4.91 20.82 -1.62
N LEU A 229 5.84 21.73 -1.29
CA LEU A 229 5.92 22.36 0.03
C LEU A 229 4.66 23.21 0.30
N LYS A 230 4.25 24.00 -0.70
CA LYS A 230 3.00 24.77 -0.62
C LYS A 230 1.78 23.87 -0.46
N GLN A 231 1.74 22.79 -1.25
CA GLN A 231 0.63 21.84 -1.19
C GLN A 231 0.54 21.18 0.19
N VAL A 232 1.67 20.83 0.80
CA VAL A 232 1.70 20.25 2.16
C VAL A 232 1.18 21.25 3.18
N ASP A 233 1.69 22.50 3.17
CA ASP A 233 1.24 23.54 4.11
C ASP A 233 -0.26 23.82 3.98
N ASP A 234 -0.72 24.12 2.77
CA ASP A 234 -2.11 24.46 2.49
C ASP A 234 -3.06 23.28 2.82
N THR A 235 -2.62 22.05 2.55
CA THR A 235 -3.40 20.84 2.86
C THR A 235 -3.46 20.61 4.36
N TYR A 236 -2.36 20.77 5.08
CA TYR A 236 -2.35 20.61 6.53
C TYR A 236 -3.23 21.64 7.23
N GLU A 237 -3.19 22.90 6.81
CA GLU A 237 -4.12 23.95 7.28
C GLU A 237 -5.58 23.56 7.01
N PHE A 238 -5.87 23.05 5.80
CA PHE A 238 -7.21 22.59 5.46
C PHE A 238 -7.66 21.42 6.34
N LEU A 239 -6.76 20.46 6.64
CA LEU A 239 -7.06 19.34 7.54
C LEU A 239 -7.34 19.82 8.96
N GLN A 240 -6.56 20.78 9.49
CA GLN A 240 -6.79 21.36 10.80
C GLN A 240 -8.13 22.11 10.90
N LEU A 241 -8.52 22.86 9.87
CA LEU A 241 -9.82 23.54 9.80
C LEU A 241 -11.02 22.58 9.78
N ASN A 242 -10.82 21.34 9.27
CA ASN A 242 -11.85 20.31 9.22
C ASN A 242 -11.71 19.25 10.34
N ASN A 243 -10.81 19.46 11.30
CA ASN A 243 -10.61 18.60 12.46
C ASN A 243 -11.47 19.11 13.61
N GLY A 244 -12.64 18.48 13.80
CA GLY A 244 -13.63 18.91 14.80
C GLY A 244 -13.07 18.86 16.22
N LEU A 245 -13.47 19.84 17.05
CA LEU A 245 -13.15 19.87 18.47
C LEU A 245 -14.38 19.49 19.28
N HIS A 246 -14.30 18.39 20.00
CA HIS A 246 -15.32 17.95 20.93
C HIS A 246 -14.93 18.26 22.36
N SER A 247 -15.89 18.75 23.14
CA SER A 247 -15.67 19.09 24.56
C SER A 247 -16.56 18.23 25.43
N THR A 248 -15.98 17.53 26.37
CA THR A 248 -16.67 16.78 27.43
C THR A 248 -16.36 17.40 28.79
N PHE A 249 -17.12 17.03 29.82
CA PHE A 249 -16.87 17.50 31.19
C PHE A 249 -16.69 16.34 32.13
N GLU A 250 -15.56 16.32 32.80
CA GLU A 250 -15.30 15.45 33.94
C GLU A 250 -15.44 16.26 35.26
N GLY A 251 -16.58 16.12 35.89
CA GLY A 251 -16.93 17.00 37.02
C GLY A 251 -17.05 18.46 36.57
N LEU A 252 -16.16 19.33 37.09
CA LEU A 252 -16.09 20.74 36.73
C LEU A 252 -15.01 21.06 35.67
N ARG A 253 -14.26 20.04 35.22
CA ARG A 253 -13.18 20.23 34.24
C ARG A 253 -13.67 19.92 32.83
N ARG A 254 -13.39 20.85 31.93
CA ARG A 254 -13.60 20.64 30.48
C ARG A 254 -12.41 19.87 29.93
N ILE A 255 -12.70 18.84 29.15
CA ILE A 255 -11.73 18.04 28.40
C ILE A 255 -12.05 18.21 26.91
N ASP A 256 -11.10 18.73 26.17
CA ASP A 256 -11.21 18.93 24.74
C ASP A 256 -10.52 17.78 23.99
N SER A 257 -11.18 17.23 22.99
CA SER A 257 -10.68 16.16 22.14
C SER A 257 -10.90 16.51 20.66
N LEU A 258 -9.84 16.47 19.87
CA LEU A 258 -9.92 16.59 18.40
C LEU A 258 -10.42 15.29 17.79
N ASP A 259 -11.12 15.38 16.66
CA ASP A 259 -11.57 14.21 15.90
C ASP A 259 -10.41 13.31 15.49
N TYR A 260 -9.29 13.92 15.12
CA TYR A 260 -8.07 13.23 14.69
C TYR A 260 -6.86 13.78 15.44
N PRO A 261 -5.90 12.97 15.88
CA PRO A 261 -4.64 13.43 16.43
C PRO A 261 -3.87 14.25 15.38
N GLU A 262 -3.38 15.43 15.74
CA GLU A 262 -2.63 16.30 14.82
C GLU A 262 -1.37 15.61 14.29
N GLU A 263 -0.68 14.85 15.14
CA GLU A 263 0.50 14.09 14.75
C GLU A 263 0.17 13.02 13.69
N ALA A 264 -0.96 12.32 13.83
CA ALA A 264 -1.41 11.33 12.84
C ALA A 264 -1.75 11.97 11.50
N LEU A 265 -2.43 13.13 11.49
CA LEU A 265 -2.75 13.88 10.27
C LEU A 265 -1.47 14.32 9.55
N ARG A 266 -0.51 14.87 10.31
CA ARG A 266 0.78 15.33 9.82
C ARG A 266 1.58 14.18 9.18
N GLU A 267 1.75 13.08 9.90
CA GLU A 267 2.48 11.91 9.43
C GLU A 267 1.83 11.26 8.21
N ALA A 268 0.52 11.11 8.20
CA ALA A 268 -0.21 10.55 7.05
C ALA A 268 -0.05 11.41 5.79
N LEU A 269 -0.13 12.73 5.92
CA LEU A 269 0.07 13.67 4.81
C LEU A 269 1.49 13.61 4.26
N LEU A 270 2.51 13.71 5.12
CA LEU A 270 3.91 13.71 4.73
C LEU A 270 4.29 12.37 4.07
N ASN A 271 3.84 11.24 4.63
CA ASN A 271 4.04 9.93 4.05
C ASN A 271 3.38 9.80 2.68
N ALA A 272 2.16 10.34 2.50
CA ALA A 272 1.47 10.32 1.21
C ALA A 272 2.25 11.06 0.12
N VAL A 273 2.98 12.13 0.47
CA VAL A 273 3.82 12.91 -0.45
C VAL A 273 5.17 12.24 -0.72
N VAL A 274 5.89 11.84 0.33
CA VAL A 274 7.24 11.28 0.22
C VAL A 274 7.25 9.91 -0.47
N HIS A 275 6.25 9.07 -0.22
CA HIS A 275 6.17 7.72 -0.78
C HIS A 275 5.35 7.61 -2.06
N ARG A 276 4.76 8.70 -2.54
CA ARG A 276 4.04 8.71 -3.81
C ARG A 276 4.93 8.29 -4.97
N ASP A 277 4.35 7.53 -5.89
CA ASP A 277 4.94 7.28 -7.20
C ASP A 277 4.55 8.42 -8.15
N TYR A 278 5.51 9.31 -8.43
CA TYR A 278 5.32 10.48 -9.29
C TYR A 278 5.38 10.16 -10.78
N ASP A 279 5.68 8.92 -11.18
CA ASP A 279 5.49 8.46 -12.56
C ASP A 279 4.00 8.42 -12.97
N TYR A 280 3.10 8.30 -11.98
CA TYR A 280 1.65 8.39 -12.22
C TYR A 280 1.19 9.85 -12.24
N SER A 281 0.39 10.21 -13.24
CA SER A 281 -0.20 11.55 -13.39
C SER A 281 -1.37 11.83 -12.44
N GLY A 282 -1.93 10.82 -11.76
CA GLY A 282 -3.04 10.98 -10.82
C GLY A 282 -2.66 11.81 -9.59
N SER A 283 -3.62 12.25 -8.80
CA SER A 283 -3.43 13.09 -7.62
C SER A 283 -3.29 12.26 -6.34
N ILE A 284 -2.69 12.81 -5.29
CA ILE A 284 -2.98 12.37 -3.93
C ILE A 284 -4.41 12.79 -3.63
N ILE A 285 -5.21 11.87 -3.07
CA ILE A 285 -6.61 12.13 -2.72
C ILE A 285 -6.77 11.99 -1.21
N ILE A 286 -7.37 12.99 -0.59
CA ILE A 286 -7.72 12.97 0.83
C ILE A 286 -9.22 13.11 0.95
N ASN A 287 -9.87 12.09 1.50
CA ASN A 287 -11.31 12.05 1.70
C ASN A 287 -11.61 12.15 3.19
N ILE A 288 -12.38 13.16 3.59
CA ILE A 288 -12.85 13.38 4.97
C ILE A 288 -14.31 13.00 5.03
N TYR A 289 -14.63 11.99 5.84
CA TYR A 289 -15.98 11.54 6.14
C TYR A 289 -16.34 11.88 7.59
N ASP A 290 -17.58 11.66 7.99
CA ASP A 290 -17.96 11.91 9.37
C ASP A 290 -17.27 10.92 10.35
N ASP A 291 -16.94 9.69 9.88
CA ASP A 291 -16.37 8.61 10.69
C ASP A 291 -14.84 8.41 10.52
N ARG A 292 -14.22 8.94 9.46
CA ARG A 292 -12.81 8.72 9.15
C ARG A 292 -12.22 9.71 8.16
N ILE A 293 -10.89 9.75 8.08
CA ILE A 293 -10.14 10.35 6.96
C ILE A 293 -9.36 9.27 6.22
N GLU A 294 -9.38 9.30 4.89
CA GLU A 294 -8.59 8.44 4.01
C GLU A 294 -7.53 9.26 3.27
N PHE A 295 -6.25 8.88 3.38
CA PHE A 295 -5.15 9.41 2.57
C PHE A 295 -4.81 8.36 1.51
N ILE A 296 -5.03 8.68 0.25
CA ILE A 296 -4.81 7.77 -0.88
C ILE A 296 -3.65 8.30 -1.70
N SER A 297 -2.52 7.60 -1.69
CA SER A 297 -1.35 7.90 -2.49
C SER A 297 -1.15 6.84 -3.58
N LEU A 298 -0.75 7.28 -4.77
CA LEU A 298 -0.40 6.39 -5.87
C LEU A 298 0.99 5.79 -5.65
N GLY A 299 1.13 4.52 -6.02
CA GLY A 299 2.30 3.70 -5.76
C GLY A 299 2.07 2.74 -4.59
N GLY A 300 2.29 1.45 -4.83
CA GLY A 300 2.28 0.42 -3.77
C GLY A 300 3.54 0.50 -2.90
N LEU A 301 3.77 -0.50 -2.07
CA LEU A 301 5.02 -0.61 -1.31
C LEU A 301 6.24 -0.70 -2.23
N VAL A 302 7.35 -0.15 -1.79
CA VAL A 302 8.64 -0.32 -2.49
C VAL A 302 8.96 -1.80 -2.55
N LYS A 303 9.52 -2.23 -3.68
CA LYS A 303 9.82 -3.63 -3.97
C LYS A 303 10.60 -4.29 -2.83
N GLY A 304 10.10 -5.43 -2.37
CA GLY A 304 10.70 -6.23 -1.31
C GLY A 304 10.21 -5.89 0.10
N LEU A 305 9.48 -4.78 0.29
CA LEU A 305 8.87 -4.46 1.57
C LEU A 305 7.44 -5.01 1.68
N THR A 306 7.12 -5.51 2.85
CA THR A 306 5.76 -5.91 3.25
C THR A 306 5.18 -4.90 4.24
N LEU A 307 3.87 -4.98 4.49
CA LEU A 307 3.23 -4.17 5.54
C LEU A 307 3.84 -4.47 6.91
N GLN A 308 4.17 -5.72 7.17
CA GLN A 308 4.79 -6.14 8.43
C GLN A 308 6.18 -5.51 8.63
N ASP A 309 6.99 -5.41 7.56
CA ASP A 309 8.31 -4.76 7.64
C ASP A 309 8.19 -3.29 8.03
N ILE A 310 7.29 -2.55 7.39
CA ILE A 310 7.12 -1.11 7.67
C ILE A 310 6.48 -0.85 9.04
N GLN A 311 5.59 -1.73 9.52
CA GLN A 311 5.07 -1.67 10.90
C GLN A 311 6.17 -2.00 11.91
N GLY A 312 7.15 -2.82 11.54
CA GLY A 312 8.36 -3.11 12.31
C GLY A 312 9.41 -1.98 12.30
N GLY A 313 9.17 -0.87 11.58
CA GLY A 313 10.07 0.28 11.51
C GLY A 313 11.00 0.30 10.29
N ALA A 314 10.90 -0.68 9.37
CA ALA A 314 11.65 -0.60 8.11
C ALA A 314 11.15 0.58 7.26
N SER A 315 12.05 1.45 6.85
CA SER A 315 11.74 2.63 6.05
C SER A 315 12.60 2.69 4.79
N GLN A 316 11.94 2.75 3.65
CA GLN A 316 12.56 2.93 2.35
C GLN A 316 11.76 3.97 1.56
N PRO A 317 12.13 5.25 1.61
CA PRO A 317 11.46 6.27 0.82
C PRO A 317 11.54 5.96 -0.68
N ARG A 318 10.43 6.11 -1.40
CA ARG A 318 10.41 6.00 -2.86
C ARG A 318 11.18 7.16 -3.49
N ASN A 319 10.99 8.38 -2.93
CA ASN A 319 11.64 9.60 -3.39
C ASN A 319 12.68 10.04 -2.36
N MET A 320 13.86 9.47 -2.46
CA MET A 320 14.92 9.67 -1.48
C MET A 320 15.38 11.12 -1.39
N VAL A 321 15.44 11.83 -2.53
CA VAL A 321 15.87 13.23 -2.56
C VAL A 321 14.85 14.12 -1.86
N ILE A 322 13.55 13.89 -2.12
CA ILE A 322 12.47 14.62 -1.43
C ILE A 322 12.49 14.31 0.07
N ALA A 323 12.66 13.05 0.46
CA ALA A 323 12.77 12.68 1.86
C ALA A 323 13.92 13.41 2.56
N ASN A 324 15.10 13.48 1.94
CA ASN A 324 16.25 14.20 2.48
C ASN A 324 16.01 15.70 2.61
N ILE A 325 15.28 16.29 1.66
CA ILE A 325 14.90 17.71 1.73
C ILE A 325 13.92 17.93 2.88
N PHE A 326 12.89 17.11 2.99
CA PHE A 326 11.91 17.20 4.08
C PHE A 326 12.56 17.00 5.45
N TYR A 327 13.54 16.10 5.55
CA TYR A 327 14.34 15.93 6.76
C TYR A 327 15.14 17.18 7.11
N ARG A 328 15.81 17.82 6.13
CA ARG A 328 16.56 19.07 6.36
C ARG A 328 15.68 20.27 6.74
N LEU A 329 14.42 20.22 6.35
CA LEU A 329 13.40 21.22 6.69
C LEU A 329 12.66 20.89 7.99
N ASP A 330 13.11 19.89 8.76
CA ASP A 330 12.48 19.40 10.00
C ASP A 330 11.00 18.96 9.82
N LEU A 331 10.64 18.59 8.58
CA LEU A 331 9.30 18.09 8.29
C LEU A 331 9.13 16.61 8.59
N ILE A 332 10.18 15.79 8.48
CA ILE A 332 10.14 14.34 8.77
C ILE A 332 11.37 13.93 9.58
N GLU A 333 11.24 12.78 10.24
CA GLU A 333 12.36 12.09 10.88
C GLU A 333 12.87 10.95 9.97
N SER A 334 14.15 10.62 10.08
CA SER A 334 14.77 9.60 9.20
C SER A 334 14.79 8.18 9.79
N TYR A 335 14.06 7.92 10.88
CA TYR A 335 14.15 6.66 11.65
C TYR A 335 13.01 5.66 11.37
N GLY A 336 12.13 5.91 10.40
CA GLY A 336 11.02 5.00 10.07
C GLY A 336 9.91 4.95 11.14
N THR A 337 9.83 5.95 12.00
CA THR A 337 8.89 6.00 13.13
C THR A 337 7.49 6.48 12.78
N GLY A 338 7.24 6.96 11.56
CA GLY A 338 5.99 7.63 11.19
C GLY A 338 4.74 6.77 11.42
N ILE A 339 4.74 5.50 10.98
CA ILE A 339 3.62 4.57 11.22
C ILE A 339 3.44 4.29 12.70
N GLN A 340 4.54 4.12 13.45
CA GLN A 340 4.48 3.89 14.89
C GLN A 340 3.86 5.09 15.61
N LYS A 341 4.25 6.33 15.26
CA LYS A 341 3.66 7.56 15.79
C LYS A 341 2.15 7.66 15.53
N ILE A 342 1.73 7.30 14.30
CA ILE A 342 0.29 7.23 13.98
C ILE A 342 -0.39 6.23 14.93
N MET A 343 0.15 5.01 15.09
CA MET A 343 -0.44 3.99 15.96
C MET A 343 -0.44 4.41 17.44
N GLU A 344 0.66 4.98 17.93
CA GLU A 344 0.79 5.46 19.31
C GLU A 344 -0.23 6.57 19.62
N SER A 345 -0.48 7.47 18.67
CA SER A 345 -1.48 8.54 18.83
C SER A 345 -2.92 8.03 18.96
N TYR A 346 -3.17 6.77 18.61
CA TYR A 346 -4.45 6.08 18.76
C TYR A 346 -4.45 4.98 19.83
N ALA A 347 -3.37 4.82 20.60
CA ALA A 347 -3.21 3.70 21.54
C ALA A 347 -4.36 3.56 22.55
N SER A 348 -5.00 4.67 22.93
CA SER A 348 -6.15 4.69 23.87
C SER A 348 -7.52 4.62 23.16
N CYS A 349 -7.56 4.52 21.82
CA CYS A 349 -8.79 4.52 21.07
C CYS A 349 -9.25 3.10 20.75
N ALA A 350 -10.58 2.87 20.73
CA ALA A 350 -11.16 1.59 20.36
C ALA A 350 -10.86 1.25 18.89
N ASP A 351 -11.00 2.25 17.99
CA ASP A 351 -10.70 2.10 16.58
C ASP A 351 -9.26 2.48 16.30
N GLN A 352 -8.58 1.63 15.53
CA GLN A 352 -7.18 1.79 15.19
C GLN A 352 -7.01 2.23 13.73
N PRO A 353 -5.95 2.98 13.39
CA PRO A 353 -5.60 3.30 12.02
C PRO A 353 -5.40 2.05 11.16
N VAL A 354 -5.85 2.12 9.91
CA VAL A 354 -5.73 1.02 8.96
C VAL A 354 -4.81 1.42 7.81
N PHE A 355 -3.85 0.54 7.50
CA PHE A 355 -2.91 0.70 6.39
C PHE A 355 -3.21 -0.36 5.33
N SER A 356 -3.57 0.07 4.14
CA SER A 356 -4.03 -0.81 3.05
C SER A 356 -3.12 -0.66 1.82
N PRO A 357 -2.05 -1.46 1.72
CA PRO A 357 -1.21 -1.50 0.52
C PRO A 357 -1.92 -2.25 -0.61
N ALA A 358 -1.84 -1.69 -1.82
CA ALA A 358 -2.25 -2.32 -3.07
C ALA A 358 -1.10 -2.19 -4.10
N PRO A 359 -1.14 -2.92 -5.23
CA PRO A 359 -0.05 -2.86 -6.21
C PRO A 359 0.26 -1.46 -6.76
N ALA A 360 -0.76 -0.60 -6.89
CA ALA A 360 -0.63 0.74 -7.47
C ALA A 360 -1.08 1.88 -6.53
N SER A 361 -1.35 1.59 -5.26
CA SER A 361 -1.76 2.60 -4.29
C SER A 361 -1.45 2.17 -2.86
N PHE A 362 -1.38 3.15 -1.97
CA PHE A 362 -1.32 2.94 -0.54
C PHE A 362 -2.36 3.84 0.11
N VAL A 363 -3.19 3.26 0.98
CA VAL A 363 -4.24 4.00 1.69
C VAL A 363 -3.98 3.96 3.18
N VAL A 364 -3.97 5.15 3.80
CA VAL A 364 -3.98 5.29 5.26
C VAL A 364 -5.36 5.77 5.66
N THR A 365 -6.03 5.03 6.52
CA THR A 365 -7.34 5.39 7.07
C THR A 365 -7.18 5.68 8.56
N LEU A 366 -7.51 6.90 8.94
CA LEU A 366 -7.54 7.36 10.33
C LEU A 366 -9.00 7.44 10.78
N PRO A 367 -9.41 6.68 11.81
CA PRO A 367 -10.76 6.77 12.36
C PRO A 367 -10.98 8.08 13.11
N ASN A 368 -12.20 8.63 13.06
CA ASN A 368 -12.62 9.75 13.88
C ASN A 368 -12.84 9.26 15.32
N ARG A 369 -12.02 9.74 16.27
CA ARG A 369 -12.07 9.33 17.68
C ARG A 369 -13.37 9.72 18.40
N ASN A 370 -14.04 10.76 17.90
CA ASN A 370 -15.25 11.32 18.49
C ASN A 370 -16.52 10.93 17.71
N HIS A 371 -16.36 10.15 16.62
CA HIS A 371 -17.52 9.65 15.88
C HIS A 371 -18.22 8.61 16.74
N ALA A 372 -19.40 8.98 17.24
CA ALA A 372 -20.24 8.00 17.91
C ALA A 372 -20.63 6.93 16.89
N HIS A 373 -20.18 5.69 17.12
CA HIS A 373 -20.66 4.56 16.33
C HIS A 373 -22.18 4.55 16.42
N THR A 374 -22.83 4.92 15.32
CA THR A 374 -24.27 4.71 15.19
C THR A 374 -24.43 3.20 15.04
N VAL A 375 -24.51 2.52 16.17
CA VAL A 375 -24.84 1.09 16.18
C VAL A 375 -26.22 0.99 15.56
N VAL A 376 -26.31 0.39 14.39
CA VAL A 376 -27.58 0.13 13.71
C VAL A 376 -28.11 -1.19 14.27
N PHE A 377 -29.40 -1.20 14.59
CA PHE A 377 -30.10 -2.43 14.97
C PHE A 377 -29.94 -3.47 13.87
N ASP A 378 -29.37 -4.61 14.19
CA ASP A 378 -29.22 -5.75 13.29
C ASP A 378 -30.34 -6.76 13.58
N ALA A 379 -31.31 -6.86 12.67
CA ALA A 379 -32.45 -7.77 12.80
C ALA A 379 -32.05 -9.27 12.74
N THR A 380 -30.82 -9.59 12.34
CA THR A 380 -30.30 -10.97 12.33
C THR A 380 -29.71 -11.39 13.68
N GLN A 381 -29.43 -10.43 14.56
CA GLN A 381 -28.90 -10.63 15.91
C GLN A 381 -29.99 -10.62 16.98
N THR A 382 -29.70 -11.23 18.12
CA THR A 382 -30.59 -11.16 19.28
C THR A 382 -30.62 -9.76 19.88
N TYR A 383 -31.65 -9.44 20.66
CA TYR A 383 -31.72 -8.17 21.39
C TYR A 383 -30.55 -7.98 22.33
N GLU A 384 -30.09 -9.04 22.98
CA GLU A 384 -28.95 -9.06 23.87
C GLU A 384 -27.66 -8.66 23.13
N GLU A 385 -27.38 -9.24 21.94
CA GLU A 385 -26.22 -8.90 21.13
C GLU A 385 -26.28 -7.45 20.65
N ASN A 386 -27.43 -6.99 20.18
CA ASN A 386 -27.64 -5.61 19.78
C ASN A 386 -27.41 -4.63 20.95
N ILE A 387 -27.86 -4.96 22.19
CA ILE A 387 -27.61 -4.14 23.37
C ILE A 387 -26.13 -4.11 23.75
N LEU A 388 -25.41 -5.23 23.64
CA LEU A 388 -23.98 -5.27 23.89
C LEU A 388 -23.20 -4.41 22.89
N ASN A 389 -23.55 -4.50 21.60
CA ASN A 389 -22.97 -3.65 20.57
C ASN A 389 -23.23 -2.16 20.84
N LEU A 390 -24.45 -1.82 21.27
CA LEU A 390 -24.79 -0.45 21.65
C LEU A 390 -23.95 0.05 22.84
N LEU A 391 -23.71 -0.80 23.83
CA LEU A 391 -22.90 -0.49 25.02
C LEU A 391 -21.40 -0.43 24.72
N GLN A 392 -20.90 -1.13 23.68
CA GLN A 392 -19.53 -0.98 23.22
C GLN A 392 -19.26 0.41 22.60
N SER A 393 -20.29 1.07 22.08
CA SER A 393 -20.21 2.40 21.48
C SER A 393 -20.53 3.54 22.44
N ARG A 394 -20.94 3.25 23.70
CA ARG A 394 -21.36 4.24 24.70
C ARG A 394 -21.01 3.79 26.08
N ASP A 395 -20.63 4.72 26.93
CA ASP A 395 -20.30 4.43 28.34
C ASP A 395 -21.47 3.83 29.11
N HIS A 396 -22.70 4.18 28.75
CA HIS A 396 -23.91 3.66 29.39
C HIS A 396 -25.13 3.83 28.48
N VAL A 397 -26.17 3.06 28.77
CA VAL A 397 -27.49 3.22 28.16
C VAL A 397 -28.59 3.22 29.22
N THR A 398 -29.68 3.91 28.92
CA THR A 398 -30.94 3.84 29.71
C THR A 398 -31.92 2.86 29.04
N ARG A 399 -32.87 2.35 29.80
CA ARG A 399 -33.93 1.50 29.23
C ARG A 399 -34.67 2.17 28.06
N LYS A 400 -34.96 3.46 28.12
CA LYS A 400 -35.62 4.20 27.06
C LYS A 400 -34.81 4.24 25.75
N GLU A 401 -33.52 4.45 25.86
CA GLU A 401 -32.62 4.42 24.70
C GLU A 401 -32.56 3.04 24.07
N VAL A 402 -32.57 1.99 24.89
CA VAL A 402 -32.63 0.60 24.39
C VAL A 402 -33.96 0.32 23.70
N GLU A 403 -35.09 0.75 24.25
CA GLU A 403 -36.41 0.65 23.60
C GLU A 403 -36.43 1.33 22.24
N GLN A 404 -35.91 2.55 22.17
CA GLN A 404 -35.81 3.32 20.94
C GLN A 404 -34.90 2.68 19.91
N PHE A 405 -33.76 2.20 20.35
CA PHE A 405 -32.75 1.54 19.49
C PHE A 405 -33.28 0.22 18.93
N LEU A 406 -33.89 -0.61 19.74
CA LEU A 406 -34.44 -1.92 19.33
C LEU A 406 -35.78 -1.80 18.60
N GLY A 407 -36.41 -0.61 18.57
CA GLY A 407 -37.77 -0.41 18.02
C GLY A 407 -38.82 -1.27 18.75
N CYS A 408 -38.65 -1.57 20.03
CA CYS A 408 -39.52 -2.47 20.78
C CYS A 408 -40.14 -1.78 22.00
N SER A 409 -41.16 -2.43 22.60
CA SER A 409 -41.78 -1.94 23.82
C SER A 409 -40.92 -2.20 25.06
N ALA A 410 -41.30 -1.60 26.21
CA ALA A 410 -40.56 -1.69 27.47
C ALA A 410 -40.31 -3.14 27.97
N PHE A 411 -41.26 -4.06 27.71
CA PHE A 411 -41.16 -5.42 28.21
C PHE A 411 -40.04 -6.23 27.56
N PRO A 412 -39.92 -6.34 26.22
CA PRO A 412 -38.77 -7.03 25.57
C PRO A 412 -37.42 -6.39 25.93
N ALA A 413 -37.30 -5.07 25.91
CA ALA A 413 -36.10 -4.36 26.28
C ALA A 413 -35.66 -4.67 27.71
N THR A 414 -36.60 -4.67 28.66
CA THR A 414 -36.32 -4.99 30.07
C THR A 414 -35.90 -6.44 30.24
N ASN A 415 -36.51 -7.38 29.51
CA ASN A 415 -36.15 -8.79 29.57
C ASN A 415 -34.72 -9.02 29.04
N ALA A 416 -34.36 -8.42 27.93
CA ALA A 416 -33.00 -8.52 27.37
C ALA A 416 -31.95 -7.91 28.33
N LEU A 417 -32.19 -6.73 28.89
CA LEU A 417 -31.34 -6.11 29.90
C LEU A 417 -31.17 -7.00 31.15
N ASN A 418 -32.28 -7.58 31.68
CA ASN A 418 -32.22 -8.48 32.83
C ASN A 418 -31.51 -9.80 32.49
N SER A 419 -31.62 -10.29 31.26
CA SER A 419 -30.88 -11.44 30.76
C SER A 419 -29.38 -11.18 30.78
N LEU A 420 -28.92 -10.05 30.26
CA LEU A 420 -27.51 -9.63 30.25
C LEU A 420 -26.95 -9.41 31.68
N ILE A 421 -27.76 -8.86 32.61
CA ILE A 421 -27.38 -8.74 34.03
C ILE A 421 -27.15 -10.12 34.62
N ARG A 422 -28.07 -11.08 34.41
CA ARG A 422 -27.93 -12.47 34.91
C ARG A 422 -26.73 -13.19 34.31
N GLN A 423 -26.36 -12.87 33.08
CA GLN A 423 -25.15 -13.38 32.42
C GLN A 423 -23.86 -12.71 32.91
N GLY A 424 -23.96 -11.67 33.75
CA GLY A 424 -22.81 -10.92 34.26
C GLY A 424 -22.14 -10.05 33.20
N LYS A 425 -22.80 -9.78 32.06
CA LYS A 425 -22.23 -9.00 30.94
C LYS A 425 -22.43 -7.50 31.08
N ILE A 426 -23.47 -7.09 31.82
CA ILE A 426 -23.76 -5.69 32.12
C ILE A 426 -24.09 -5.50 33.61
N VAL A 427 -23.84 -4.30 34.09
CA VAL A 427 -24.17 -3.90 35.48
C VAL A 427 -25.20 -2.77 35.44
N LYS A 428 -26.18 -2.86 36.34
CA LYS A 428 -27.17 -1.80 36.54
C LYS A 428 -26.65 -0.83 37.60
N THR A 429 -26.59 0.45 37.29
CA THR A 429 -26.15 1.53 38.18
C THR A 429 -27.25 2.56 38.37
N GLY A 430 -27.25 3.27 39.47
CA GLY A 430 -28.24 4.31 39.77
C GLY A 430 -29.61 3.76 40.20
N THR A 431 -30.52 4.64 40.62
CA THR A 431 -31.89 4.32 41.08
C THR A 431 -32.97 5.15 40.39
N ALA A 432 -34.16 4.60 40.27
CA ALA A 432 -35.33 5.25 39.70
C ALA A 432 -35.07 5.88 38.33
N ARG A 433 -35.27 7.21 38.17
CA ARG A 433 -35.05 7.93 36.89
C ARG A 433 -33.59 8.02 36.46
N GLY A 434 -32.64 7.78 37.35
CA GLY A 434 -31.19 7.77 37.07
C GLY A 434 -30.62 6.37 36.79
N THR A 435 -31.48 5.37 36.53
CA THR A 435 -31.01 4.01 36.23
C THR A 435 -30.29 3.96 34.87
N ARG A 436 -29.07 3.46 34.89
CA ARG A 436 -28.20 3.24 33.73
C ARG A 436 -27.68 1.82 33.71
N TYR A 437 -27.31 1.35 32.54
CA TYR A 437 -26.67 0.05 32.34
C TYR A 437 -25.31 0.28 31.68
N ILE A 438 -24.28 -0.36 32.19
CA ILE A 438 -22.88 -0.30 31.73
C ILE A 438 -22.37 -1.71 31.45
N LEU A 439 -21.35 -1.85 30.63
CA LEU A 439 -20.64 -3.13 30.50
C LEU A 439 -20.07 -3.54 31.85
N ALA A 440 -20.06 -4.83 32.14
CA ALA A 440 -19.32 -5.37 33.28
C ALA A 440 -17.82 -5.44 32.92
N ASP A 441 -16.95 -5.11 33.90
CA ASP A 441 -15.48 -5.18 33.74
C ASP A 441 -15.01 -6.61 33.47
#